data_f0627654901556ba9694649db6730e14
#
_entry.id   f0627654901556ba9694649db6730e14
#
_cell.length_a   1.000
_cell.length_b   1.000
_cell.length_c   1.000
_cell.angle_alpha   90.00
_cell.angle_beta   90.00
_cell.angle_gamma   90.00
#
_symmetry.space_group_name_H-M   'P 1'
#
loop_
_entity.id
_entity.type
_entity.pdbx_description
1 polymer ?
#
loop_
_entity_poly.entity_id
_entity_poly.type
_entity_poly.pdbx_seq_one_letter_code
_entity_poly.pdbx_strand_id
1 'polypeptide(L)'
;MYKNLKIQERLKKCFTVVALLASIAGVIGAIMMLIISTQYKHALTNYGFSQGDIGKAMIVFADARSAARGVIGYSDTDMIATMKQIHDEKKQKFDDYWAIVANTCVTGTEKDLYEQVNTLVQQYWDAEAQAMEIGASTDNEDSIKAQQMMNDTVDPLYEQVYSLT
;
A
#
# COMPACT_ATOMS: atom_id res chain seq x y z
N MET A 1 50.36 -40.17 5.32
CA MET A 1 51.12 -39.00 5.78
C MET A 1 51.20 -38.84 7.31
N TYR A 2 50.46 -39.64 8.12
CA TYR A 2 50.39 -39.44 9.59
C TYR A 2 51.03 -40.58 10.43
N LYS A 3 51.68 -41.54 9.79
CA LYS A 3 52.18 -42.79 10.46
C LYS A 3 53.32 -42.61 11.47
N ASN A 4 54.08 -41.48 11.42
CA ASN A 4 55.30 -41.29 12.22
C ASN A 4 55.25 -40.14 13.22
N LEU A 5 54.04 -39.55 13.49
CA LEU A 5 53.92 -38.47 14.45
C LEU A 5 53.51 -39.03 15.83
N LYS A 6 54.05 -38.43 16.92
CA LYS A 6 53.62 -38.73 18.30
C LYS A 6 52.13 -38.43 18.45
N ILE A 7 51.42 -39.16 19.27
CA ILE A 7 49.98 -39.07 19.48
C ILE A 7 49.56 -37.60 19.73
N GLN A 8 50.34 -36.85 20.48
CA GLN A 8 50.09 -35.47 20.84
C GLN A 8 50.12 -34.53 19.61
N GLU A 9 50.99 -34.75 18.64
CA GLU A 9 51.07 -33.97 17.42
C GLU A 9 49.93 -34.30 16.45
N ARG A 10 49.51 -35.56 16.41
CA ARG A 10 48.30 -35.96 15.64
C ARG A 10 47.04 -35.27 16.17
N LEU A 11 46.90 -35.29 17.49
CA LEU A 11 45.76 -34.63 18.15
C LEU A 11 45.69 -33.12 17.87
N LYS A 12 46.84 -32.43 18.01
CA LYS A 12 46.93 -31.00 17.68
C LYS A 12 46.55 -30.71 16.23
N LYS A 13 47.05 -31.49 15.27
CA LYS A 13 46.71 -31.32 13.85
C LYS A 13 45.23 -31.53 13.57
N CYS A 14 44.60 -32.59 14.18
CA CYS A 14 43.16 -32.81 14.04
C CYS A 14 42.36 -31.65 14.62
N PHE A 15 42.69 -31.16 15.80
CA PHE A 15 42.02 -30.00 16.40
C PHE A 15 42.16 -28.71 15.55
N THR A 16 43.37 -28.45 15.02
CA THR A 16 43.60 -27.31 14.13
C THR A 16 42.77 -27.39 12.86
N VAL A 17 42.65 -28.55 12.24
CA VAL A 17 41.82 -28.75 11.03
C VAL A 17 40.34 -28.55 11.36
N VAL A 18 39.85 -29.13 12.45
CA VAL A 18 38.45 -28.94 12.88
C VAL A 18 38.14 -27.47 13.20
N ALA A 19 39.02 -26.79 13.92
CA ALA A 19 38.88 -25.38 14.24
C ALA A 19 38.85 -24.51 12.97
N LEU A 20 39.69 -24.82 11.97
CA LEU A 20 39.74 -24.11 10.71
C LEU A 20 38.47 -24.31 9.89
N LEU A 21 37.95 -25.54 9.82
CA LEU A 21 36.70 -25.84 9.16
C LEU A 21 35.51 -25.16 9.86
N ALA A 22 35.47 -25.17 11.19
CA ALA A 22 34.44 -24.48 11.97
C ALA A 22 34.49 -22.95 11.75
N SER A 23 35.68 -22.36 11.66
CA SER A 23 35.84 -20.94 11.36
C SER A 23 35.36 -20.57 9.97
N ILE A 24 35.66 -21.38 8.96
CA ILE A 24 35.17 -21.18 7.59
C ILE A 24 33.63 -21.27 7.56
N ALA A 25 33.03 -22.28 8.21
CA ALA A 25 31.59 -22.42 8.29
C ALA A 25 30.93 -21.24 9.00
N GLY A 26 31.57 -20.71 10.06
CA GLY A 26 31.10 -19.52 10.77
C GLY A 26 31.09 -18.27 9.90
N VAL A 27 32.16 -18.04 9.12
CA VAL A 27 32.24 -16.91 8.20
C VAL A 27 31.19 -16.99 7.09
N ILE A 28 31.00 -18.20 6.50
CA ILE A 28 29.95 -18.41 5.48
C ILE A 28 28.58 -18.15 6.07
N GLY A 29 28.32 -18.65 7.28
CA GLY A 29 27.04 -18.42 7.98
C GLY A 29 26.75 -16.94 8.23
N ALA A 30 27.77 -16.17 8.65
CA ALA A 30 27.64 -14.72 8.86
C ALA A 30 27.35 -13.98 7.54
N ILE A 31 28.04 -14.31 6.46
CA ILE A 31 27.81 -13.72 5.13
C ILE A 31 26.37 -14.03 4.65
N MET A 32 25.94 -15.29 4.77
CA MET A 32 24.59 -15.69 4.39
C MET A 32 23.51 -14.95 5.20
N MET A 33 23.73 -14.76 6.50
CA MET A 33 22.82 -14.02 7.35
C MET A 33 22.67 -12.54 6.91
N LEU A 34 23.77 -11.91 6.51
CA LEU A 34 23.75 -10.54 5.98
C LEU A 34 22.97 -10.46 4.65
N ILE A 35 23.19 -11.41 3.74
CA ILE A 35 22.49 -11.48 2.46
C ILE A 35 20.98 -11.67 2.69
N ILE A 36 20.60 -12.63 3.52
CA ILE A 36 19.19 -12.91 3.86
C ILE A 36 18.55 -11.69 4.52
N SER A 37 19.23 -11.04 5.47
CA SER A 37 18.72 -9.85 6.15
C SER A 37 18.45 -8.71 5.17
N THR A 38 19.33 -8.51 4.19
CA THR A 38 19.17 -7.47 3.17
C THR A 38 18.01 -7.78 2.22
N GLN A 39 17.91 -9.02 1.75
CA GLN A 39 16.81 -9.47 0.90
C GLN A 39 15.46 -9.43 1.62
N TYR A 40 15.44 -9.83 2.90
CA TYR A 40 14.23 -9.78 3.71
C TYR A 40 13.75 -8.33 3.94
N LYS A 41 14.66 -7.41 4.25
CA LYS A 41 14.33 -5.97 4.33
C LYS A 41 13.75 -5.46 3.01
N HIS A 42 14.38 -5.78 1.88
CA HIS A 42 13.90 -5.38 0.57
C HIS A 42 12.50 -5.93 0.27
N ALA A 43 12.27 -7.22 0.56
CA ALA A 43 10.96 -7.83 0.39
C ALA A 43 9.90 -7.20 1.30
N LEU A 44 10.21 -6.94 2.57
CA LEU A 44 9.28 -6.31 3.50
C LEU A 44 8.94 -4.88 3.09
N THR A 45 9.94 -4.10 2.68
CA THR A 45 9.75 -2.69 2.31
C THR A 45 8.96 -2.56 1.01
N ASN A 46 9.26 -3.40 0.00
CA ASN A 46 8.66 -3.24 -1.31
C ASN A 46 7.32 -4.00 -1.47
N TYR A 47 7.11 -5.09 -0.73
CA TYR A 47 5.91 -5.91 -0.88
C TYR A 47 5.04 -5.96 0.38
N GLY A 48 5.63 -6.08 1.57
CA GLY A 48 4.86 -6.23 2.81
C GLY A 48 4.22 -4.93 3.30
N PHE A 49 4.97 -3.84 3.29
CA PHE A 49 4.45 -2.53 3.75
C PHE A 49 3.55 -1.88 2.70
N SER A 50 3.86 -2.04 1.41
CA SER A 50 3.03 -1.48 0.33
C SER A 50 1.61 -2.03 0.33
N GLN A 51 1.42 -3.32 0.57
CA GLN A 51 0.08 -3.91 0.72
C GLN A 51 -0.69 -3.32 1.91
N GLY A 52 0.01 -3.07 3.02
CA GLY A 52 -0.58 -2.41 4.19
C GLY A 52 -1.00 -0.97 3.91
N ASP A 53 -0.23 -0.23 3.14
CA ASP A 53 -0.52 1.16 2.80
C ASP A 53 -1.60 1.28 1.71
N ILE A 54 -1.65 0.37 0.74
CA ILE A 54 -2.79 0.22 -0.18
C ILE A 54 -4.06 -0.06 0.63
N GLY A 55 -4.04 -1.00 1.58
CA GLY A 55 -5.19 -1.30 2.43
C GLY A 55 -5.68 -0.08 3.22
N LYS A 56 -4.77 0.71 3.79
CA LYS A 56 -5.13 1.97 4.49
C LYS A 56 -5.72 3.00 3.52
N ALA A 57 -5.12 3.16 2.33
CA ALA A 57 -5.64 4.05 1.30
C ALA A 57 -7.07 3.66 0.92
N MET A 58 -7.34 2.37 0.69
CA MET A 58 -8.65 1.88 0.31
C MET A 58 -9.71 2.05 1.42
N ILE A 59 -9.33 1.92 2.70
CA ILE A 59 -10.24 2.19 3.82
C ILE A 59 -10.67 3.66 3.82
N VAL A 60 -9.72 4.60 3.75
CA VAL A 60 -10.06 6.04 3.76
C VAL A 60 -10.74 6.48 2.47
N PHE A 61 -10.49 5.79 1.34
CA PHE A 61 -11.19 5.98 0.07
C PHE A 61 -12.68 5.61 0.20
N ALA A 62 -12.97 4.47 0.83
CA ALA A 62 -14.35 4.06 1.14
C ALA A 62 -15.04 5.01 2.14
N ASP A 63 -14.30 5.51 3.13
CA ASP A 63 -14.81 6.50 4.08
C ASP A 63 -15.16 7.83 3.38
N ALA A 64 -14.31 8.31 2.46
CA ALA A 64 -14.56 9.52 1.67
C ALA A 64 -15.82 9.35 0.82
N ARG A 65 -15.95 8.22 0.09
CA ARG A 65 -17.16 7.87 -0.66
C ARG A 65 -18.42 7.87 0.22
N SER A 66 -18.33 7.35 1.43
CA SER A 66 -19.45 7.36 2.38
C SER A 66 -19.84 8.78 2.78
N ALA A 67 -18.85 9.65 3.02
CA ALA A 67 -19.09 11.06 3.34
C ALA A 67 -19.68 11.82 2.15
N ALA A 68 -19.20 11.57 0.91
CA ALA A 68 -19.75 12.15 -0.32
C ALA A 68 -21.24 11.80 -0.49
N ARG A 69 -21.62 10.55 -0.22
CA ARG A 69 -23.04 10.15 -0.20
C ARG A 69 -23.85 10.88 0.87
N GLY A 70 -23.21 11.20 2.01
CA GLY A 70 -23.83 12.04 3.05
C GLY A 70 -24.07 13.47 2.54
N VAL A 71 -23.11 14.09 1.83
CA VAL A 71 -23.31 15.42 1.21
C VAL A 71 -24.51 15.44 0.29
N ILE A 72 -24.72 14.38 -0.50
CA ILE A 72 -25.81 14.27 -1.48
C ILE A 72 -27.15 13.91 -0.81
N GLY A 73 -27.11 13.15 0.28
CA GLY A 73 -28.30 12.60 0.90
C GLY A 73 -28.94 13.44 2.01
N TYR A 74 -28.20 14.38 2.60
CA TYR A 74 -28.75 15.25 3.63
C TYR A 74 -29.40 16.50 3.04
N SER A 75 -30.49 16.95 3.70
CA SER A 75 -31.19 18.20 3.38
C SER A 75 -30.82 19.33 4.35
N ASP A 76 -30.09 19.01 5.41
CA ASP A 76 -29.64 19.94 6.43
C ASP A 76 -28.28 20.50 6.06
N THR A 77 -28.17 21.83 5.97
CA THR A 77 -26.94 22.53 5.53
C THR A 77 -25.76 22.31 6.47
N ASP A 78 -26.00 22.16 7.79
CA ASP A 78 -24.92 21.93 8.76
C ASP A 78 -24.39 20.49 8.64
N MET A 79 -25.29 19.53 8.38
CA MET A 79 -24.93 18.15 8.10
C MET A 79 -24.17 18.02 6.78
N ILE A 80 -24.61 18.71 5.73
CA ILE A 80 -23.90 18.77 4.44
C ILE A 80 -22.48 19.31 4.63
N ALA A 81 -22.33 20.43 5.35
CA ALA A 81 -21.01 21.02 5.63
C ALA A 81 -20.12 20.08 6.44
N THR A 82 -20.69 19.39 7.43
CA THR A 82 -19.98 18.40 8.24
C THR A 82 -19.50 17.21 7.38
N MET A 83 -20.36 16.66 6.52
CA MET A 83 -19.99 15.56 5.63
C MET A 83 -18.93 15.98 4.63
N LYS A 84 -18.98 17.21 4.10
CA LYS A 84 -17.96 17.76 3.21
C LYS A 84 -16.61 17.87 3.91
N GLN A 85 -16.58 18.35 5.14
CA GLN A 85 -15.34 18.39 5.93
C GLN A 85 -14.78 16.98 6.15
N ILE A 86 -15.61 16.01 6.53
CA ILE A 86 -15.18 14.61 6.71
C ILE A 86 -14.63 14.06 5.39
N HIS A 87 -15.30 14.31 4.26
CA HIS A 87 -14.84 13.90 2.94
C HIS A 87 -13.44 14.46 2.64
N ASP A 88 -13.24 15.76 2.82
CA ASP A 88 -11.99 16.43 2.52
C ASP A 88 -10.84 15.90 3.41
N GLU A 89 -11.10 15.65 4.69
CA GLU A 89 -10.14 15.02 5.61
C GLU A 89 -9.76 13.61 5.17
N LYS A 90 -10.74 12.82 4.69
CA LYS A 90 -10.49 11.44 4.24
C LYS A 90 -9.75 11.42 2.91
N LYS A 91 -10.12 12.33 1.99
CA LYS A 91 -9.40 12.49 0.72
C LYS A 91 -7.94 12.87 0.95
N GLN A 92 -7.66 13.81 1.85
CA GLN A 92 -6.28 14.17 2.20
C GLN A 92 -5.50 12.96 2.74
N LYS A 93 -6.09 12.15 3.63
CA LYS A 93 -5.45 10.94 4.12
C LYS A 93 -5.22 9.90 3.02
N PHE A 94 -6.14 9.79 2.06
CA PHE A 94 -5.94 8.95 0.90
C PHE A 94 -4.73 9.43 0.09
N ASP A 95 -4.65 10.71 -0.20
CA ASP A 95 -3.53 11.30 -0.96
C ASP A 95 -2.18 11.04 -0.25
N ASP A 96 -2.15 11.13 1.09
CA ASP A 96 -0.96 10.83 1.89
C ASP A 96 -0.54 9.35 1.76
N TYR A 97 -1.47 8.40 1.91
CA TYR A 97 -1.18 6.97 1.74
C TYR A 97 -0.85 6.62 0.29
N TRP A 98 -1.55 7.22 -0.67
CA TRP A 98 -1.34 6.98 -2.09
C TRP A 98 0.02 7.47 -2.56
N ALA A 99 0.52 8.56 -2.00
CA ALA A 99 1.88 9.04 -2.22
C ALA A 99 2.95 8.05 -1.71
N ILE A 100 2.68 7.34 -0.61
CA ILE A 100 3.58 6.27 -0.12
C ILE A 100 3.59 5.11 -1.12
N VAL A 101 2.42 4.69 -1.61
CA VAL A 101 2.29 3.64 -2.64
C VAL A 101 3.05 4.02 -3.91
N ALA A 102 2.93 5.26 -4.37
CA ALA A 102 3.66 5.79 -5.53
C ALA A 102 5.18 5.61 -5.41
N ASN A 103 5.73 5.82 -4.22
CA ASN A 103 7.17 5.70 -3.96
C ASN A 103 7.66 4.23 -3.94
N THR A 104 6.78 3.26 -3.82
CA THR A 104 7.13 1.83 -3.82
C THR A 104 6.94 1.19 -5.20
N CYS A 105 6.01 1.67 -6.00
CA CYS A 105 5.71 1.16 -7.35
C CYS A 105 6.55 1.89 -8.41
N VAL A 106 7.88 1.74 -8.37
CA VAL A 106 8.79 2.55 -9.21
C VAL A 106 9.27 1.88 -10.49
N THR A 107 9.09 0.56 -10.65
CA THR A 107 9.63 -0.20 -11.80
C THR A 107 8.68 -1.31 -12.28
N GLY A 108 8.79 -1.65 -13.58
CA GLY A 108 8.14 -2.82 -14.18
C GLY A 108 6.62 -2.76 -14.15
N THR A 109 6.02 -3.94 -14.11
CA THR A 109 4.55 -4.14 -14.13
C THR A 109 3.83 -3.43 -12.98
N GLU A 110 4.47 -3.28 -11.83
CA GLU A 110 3.90 -2.59 -10.66
C GLU A 110 3.70 -1.10 -10.94
N LYS A 111 4.65 -0.47 -11.63
CA LYS A 111 4.53 0.92 -12.05
C LYS A 111 3.39 1.11 -13.06
N ASP A 112 3.32 0.24 -14.06
CA ASP A 112 2.27 0.30 -15.09
C ASP A 112 0.89 0.14 -14.46
N LEU A 113 0.74 -0.79 -13.52
CA LEU A 113 -0.50 -0.99 -12.77
C LEU A 113 -0.84 0.22 -11.91
N TYR A 114 0.14 0.77 -11.18
CA TYR A 114 -0.05 1.98 -10.38
C TYR A 114 -0.54 3.16 -11.25
N GLU A 115 0.08 3.40 -12.41
CA GLU A 115 -0.31 4.48 -13.32
C GLU A 115 -1.74 4.29 -13.84
N GLN A 116 -2.12 3.04 -14.14
CA GLN A 116 -3.49 2.71 -14.54
C GLN A 116 -4.48 3.00 -13.43
N VAL A 117 -4.23 2.51 -12.21
CA VAL A 117 -5.11 2.72 -11.06
C VAL A 117 -5.16 4.20 -10.69
N ASN A 118 -4.01 4.90 -10.71
CA ASN A 118 -3.96 6.33 -10.42
C ASN A 118 -4.81 7.16 -11.39
N THR A 119 -4.83 6.77 -12.66
CA THR A 119 -5.72 7.43 -13.66
C THR A 119 -7.19 7.24 -13.30
N LEU A 120 -7.60 6.03 -12.89
CA LEU A 120 -8.97 5.75 -12.46
C LEU A 120 -9.32 6.50 -11.17
N VAL A 121 -8.39 6.59 -10.24
CA VAL A 121 -8.55 7.37 -8.99
C VAL A 121 -8.80 8.85 -9.30
N GLN A 122 -8.07 9.45 -10.23
CA GLN A 122 -8.31 10.85 -10.62
C GLN A 122 -9.69 11.02 -11.27
N GLN A 123 -10.07 10.12 -12.17
CA GLN A 123 -11.41 10.14 -12.79
C GLN A 123 -12.52 9.98 -11.75
N TYR A 124 -12.31 9.13 -10.75
CA TYR A 124 -13.23 8.97 -9.63
C TYR A 124 -13.41 10.28 -8.86
N TRP A 125 -12.30 10.92 -8.42
CA TRP A 125 -12.37 12.17 -7.67
C TRP A 125 -13.03 13.30 -8.45
N ASP A 126 -12.78 13.40 -9.75
CA ASP A 126 -13.40 14.41 -10.62
C ASP A 126 -14.92 14.19 -10.75
N ALA A 127 -15.34 12.94 -10.93
CA ALA A 127 -16.76 12.59 -11.03
C ALA A 127 -17.47 12.76 -9.67
N GLU A 128 -16.86 12.33 -8.57
CA GLU A 128 -17.42 12.49 -7.22
C GLU A 128 -17.58 13.96 -6.83
N ALA A 129 -16.57 14.79 -7.13
CA ALA A 129 -16.63 16.22 -6.87
C ALA A 129 -17.82 16.88 -7.60
N GLN A 130 -18.07 16.52 -8.87
CA GLN A 130 -19.23 17.01 -9.62
C GLN A 130 -20.55 16.55 -9.00
N ALA A 131 -20.65 15.28 -8.60
CA ALA A 131 -21.84 14.78 -7.93
C ALA A 131 -22.09 15.48 -6.59
N MET A 132 -21.04 15.72 -5.81
CA MET A 132 -21.12 16.44 -4.54
C MET A 132 -21.51 17.92 -4.74
N GLU A 133 -21.01 18.59 -5.79
CA GLU A 133 -21.37 19.98 -6.11
C GLU A 133 -22.88 20.10 -6.41
N ILE A 134 -23.41 19.19 -7.23
CA ILE A 134 -24.86 19.12 -7.52
C ILE A 134 -25.64 18.79 -6.26
N GLY A 135 -25.22 17.78 -5.51
CA GLY A 135 -25.95 17.25 -4.35
C GLY A 135 -25.84 18.09 -3.09
N ALA A 136 -24.91 19.05 -3.02
CA ALA A 136 -24.82 20.01 -1.92
C ALA A 136 -25.98 21.03 -1.93
N SER A 137 -26.76 21.08 -2.98
CA SER A 137 -28.04 21.80 -3.04
C SER A 137 -29.06 21.15 -2.10
N THR A 138 -29.87 21.96 -1.44
CA THR A 138 -31.01 21.47 -0.65
C THR A 138 -32.25 21.15 -1.52
N ASP A 139 -32.11 21.30 -2.84
CA ASP A 139 -33.16 20.98 -3.81
C ASP A 139 -33.25 19.46 -4.04
N ASN A 140 -34.46 18.93 -3.99
CA ASN A 140 -34.68 17.51 -4.16
C ASN A 140 -34.36 17.00 -5.59
N GLU A 141 -34.57 17.82 -6.63
CA GLU A 141 -34.20 17.45 -7.99
C GLU A 141 -32.69 17.32 -8.17
N ASP A 142 -31.93 18.22 -7.59
CA ASP A 142 -30.46 18.19 -7.64
C ASP A 142 -29.94 17.00 -6.85
N SER A 143 -30.51 16.70 -5.68
CA SER A 143 -30.16 15.48 -4.93
C SER A 143 -30.42 14.21 -5.74
N ILE A 144 -31.54 14.10 -6.46
CA ILE A 144 -31.83 12.96 -7.33
C ILE A 144 -30.81 12.88 -8.48
N LYS A 145 -30.47 13.99 -9.14
CA LYS A 145 -29.47 14.02 -10.22
C LYS A 145 -28.08 13.59 -9.71
N ALA A 146 -27.69 14.09 -8.54
CA ALA A 146 -26.44 13.72 -7.91
C ALA A 146 -26.39 12.22 -7.56
N GLN A 147 -27.48 11.66 -7.01
CA GLN A 147 -27.58 10.23 -6.73
C GLN A 147 -27.50 9.38 -8.01
N GLN A 148 -28.13 9.81 -9.11
CA GLN A 148 -28.01 9.14 -10.39
C GLN A 148 -26.56 9.16 -10.88
N MET A 149 -25.90 10.32 -10.81
CA MET A 149 -24.47 10.44 -11.19
C MET A 149 -23.57 9.56 -10.31
N MET A 150 -23.83 9.47 -9.00
CA MET A 150 -23.12 8.52 -8.12
C MET A 150 -23.27 7.09 -8.62
N ASN A 151 -24.48 6.64 -8.92
CA ASN A 151 -24.74 5.25 -9.31
C ASN A 151 -24.21 4.93 -10.73
N ASP A 152 -24.37 5.87 -11.68
CA ASP A 152 -24.10 5.59 -13.10
C ASP A 152 -22.65 5.86 -13.50
N THR A 153 -21.93 6.71 -12.73
CA THR A 153 -20.58 7.15 -13.10
C THR A 153 -19.59 6.89 -11.97
N VAL A 154 -19.85 7.35 -10.76
CA VAL A 154 -18.88 7.32 -9.65
C VAL A 154 -18.69 5.89 -9.12
N ASP A 155 -19.77 5.16 -8.88
CA ASP A 155 -19.71 3.80 -8.36
C ASP A 155 -19.01 2.82 -9.30
N PRO A 156 -19.23 2.84 -10.63
CA PRO A 156 -18.44 2.01 -11.55
C PRO A 156 -16.94 2.32 -11.53
N LEU A 157 -16.54 3.58 -11.36
CA LEU A 157 -15.12 3.96 -11.22
C LEU A 157 -14.54 3.45 -9.89
N TYR A 158 -15.29 3.57 -8.80
CA TYR A 158 -14.89 3.01 -7.51
C TYR A 158 -14.64 1.50 -7.60
N GLU A 159 -15.57 0.74 -8.20
CA GLU A 159 -15.44 -0.71 -8.35
C GLU A 159 -14.23 -1.09 -9.24
N GLN A 160 -13.94 -0.30 -10.27
CA GLN A 160 -12.75 -0.51 -11.09
C GLN A 160 -11.46 -0.29 -10.28
N VAL A 161 -11.36 0.79 -9.52
CA VAL A 161 -10.23 1.02 -8.61
C VAL A 161 -10.09 -0.12 -7.62
N TYR A 162 -11.18 -0.50 -6.97
CA TYR A 162 -11.18 -1.55 -5.95
C TYR A 162 -10.80 -2.93 -6.49
N SER A 163 -11.14 -3.23 -7.74
CA SER A 163 -10.81 -4.52 -8.37
C SER A 163 -9.35 -4.67 -8.76
N LEU A 164 -8.62 -3.58 -8.87
CA LEU A 164 -7.21 -3.54 -9.29
C LEU A 164 -6.23 -3.35 -8.12
N THR A 165 -6.72 -3.06 -6.91
CA THR A 165 -5.94 -2.83 -5.70
C THR A 165 -6.03 -4.01 -4.73
#